data_48ff531f943de4c504df39c2a2fab8fe
#
_entry.id   48ff531f943de4c504df39c2a2fab8fe
#
_cell.length_a   1.000
_cell.length_b   1.000
_cell.length_c   1.000
_cell.angle_alpha   90.00
_cell.angle_beta   90.00
_cell.angle_gamma   90.00
#
_symmetry.space_group_name_H-M   'P 1'
#
loop_
_entity.id
_entity.type
_entity.pdbx_description
1 polymer ?
#
loop_
_entity_poly.entity_id
_entity_poly.type
_entity_poly.pdbx_seq_one_letter_code
_entity_poly.pdbx_strand_id
1 'polypeptide(L)'
;MTDSAVDNVDILIIGAGPVGLTLHLALAAGGQQSLLLDRRPLAALQADPRALALSHGARELLEQIASWPSRAATPIETIHVSQKDGFGRTLIDRADYQLPALGYVVRYRDLAAALAANLTADSLLAEADILHIAGDDDGTTVSLRHAGQVRTTRCKLL
;
A
#
# COMPACT_ATOMS: atom_id res chain seq x y z
N MET A 1 19.04 20.44 -25.04
CA MET A 1 18.32 19.17 -25.06
C MET A 1 19.06 18.29 -24.08
N THR A 2 18.64 18.27 -22.83
CA THR A 2 19.19 17.37 -21.80
C THR A 2 18.60 16.00 -22.06
N ASP A 3 19.48 15.08 -22.40
CA ASP A 3 19.20 13.66 -22.54
C ASP A 3 18.68 13.17 -21.16
N SER A 4 17.37 13.06 -21.03
CA SER A 4 16.76 12.54 -19.81
C SER A 4 17.04 11.05 -19.80
N ALA A 5 17.98 10.62 -18.97
CA ALA A 5 18.24 9.21 -18.76
C ALA A 5 16.90 8.51 -18.46
N VAL A 6 16.60 7.47 -19.23
CA VAL A 6 15.43 6.61 -18.99
C VAL A 6 15.83 5.62 -17.92
N ASP A 7 15.28 5.77 -16.72
CA ASP A 7 15.47 4.81 -15.66
C ASP A 7 14.59 3.57 -15.95
N ASN A 8 15.22 2.41 -16.06
CA ASN A 8 14.50 1.16 -16.27
C ASN A 8 14.27 0.47 -14.92
N VAL A 9 13.02 0.09 -14.66
CA VAL A 9 12.62 -0.70 -13.50
C VAL A 9 11.77 -1.88 -13.95
N ASP A 10 11.82 -2.99 -13.24
CA ASP A 10 10.97 -4.12 -13.59
C ASP A 10 9.50 -3.84 -13.28
N ILE A 11 9.23 -3.34 -12.10
CA ILE A 11 7.88 -3.08 -11.62
C ILE A 11 7.81 -1.63 -11.11
N LEU A 12 6.81 -0.88 -11.60
CA LEU A 12 6.52 0.47 -11.15
C LEU A 12 5.15 0.48 -10.48
N ILE A 13 5.08 1.00 -9.25
CA ILE A 13 3.84 1.07 -8.47
C ILE A 13 3.45 2.53 -8.31
N ILE A 14 2.27 2.91 -8.77
CA ILE A 14 1.73 4.26 -8.62
C ILE A 14 0.82 4.32 -7.41
N GLY A 15 1.24 5.08 -6.42
CA GLY A 15 0.55 5.29 -5.15
C GLY A 15 1.24 4.58 -3.98
N ALA A 16 1.86 5.36 -3.09
CA ALA A 16 2.48 4.89 -1.86
C ALA A 16 1.50 4.87 -0.67
N GLY A 17 0.23 4.60 -0.93
CA GLY A 17 -0.74 4.26 0.12
C GLY A 17 -0.47 2.88 0.72
N PRO A 18 -1.23 2.44 1.76
CA PRO A 18 -1.01 1.13 2.39
C PRO A 18 -0.96 -0.04 1.42
N VAL A 19 -1.77 -0.03 0.35
CA VAL A 19 -1.78 -1.09 -0.66
C VAL A 19 -0.47 -1.11 -1.45
N GLY A 20 -0.05 0.04 -2.00
CA GLY A 20 1.19 0.13 -2.78
C GLY A 20 2.43 -0.17 -1.94
N LEU A 21 2.48 0.36 -0.70
CA LEU A 21 3.56 0.06 0.24
C LEU A 21 3.62 -1.44 0.58
N THR A 22 2.46 -2.07 0.84
CA THR A 22 2.39 -3.51 1.12
C THR A 22 2.86 -4.33 -0.07
N LEU A 23 2.41 -3.98 -1.29
CA LEU A 23 2.84 -4.64 -2.52
C LEU A 23 4.36 -4.53 -2.72
N HIS A 24 4.91 -3.32 -2.58
CA HIS A 24 6.35 -3.09 -2.70
C HIS A 24 7.16 -3.97 -1.73
N LEU A 25 6.78 -3.98 -0.46
CA LEU A 25 7.48 -4.76 0.57
C LEU A 25 7.31 -6.27 0.37
N ALA A 26 6.14 -6.73 -0.09
CA ALA A 26 5.92 -8.14 -0.42
C ALA A 26 6.75 -8.58 -1.63
N LEU A 27 6.86 -7.74 -2.67
CA LEU A 27 7.74 -7.99 -3.81
C LEU A 27 9.21 -8.07 -3.38
N ALA A 28 9.65 -7.12 -2.55
CA ALA A 28 11.01 -7.11 -2.01
C ALA A 28 11.32 -8.36 -1.18
N ALA A 29 10.38 -8.82 -0.35
CA ALA A 29 10.51 -10.08 0.40
C ALA A 29 10.62 -11.30 -0.54
N GLY A 30 9.99 -11.25 -1.72
CA GLY A 30 10.11 -12.24 -2.79
C GLY A 30 11.33 -12.06 -3.69
N GLY A 31 12.25 -11.12 -3.39
CA GLY A 31 13.46 -10.85 -4.18
C GLY A 31 13.19 -10.06 -5.46
N GLN A 32 12.02 -9.46 -5.61
CA GLN A 32 11.66 -8.63 -6.76
C GLN A 32 11.91 -7.16 -6.47
N GLN A 33 12.44 -6.43 -7.45
CA GLN A 33 12.64 -4.99 -7.34
C GLN A 33 11.43 -4.24 -7.90
N SER A 34 11.00 -3.22 -7.18
CA SER A 34 9.97 -2.30 -7.63
C SER A 34 10.28 -0.87 -7.17
N LEU A 35 9.75 0.11 -7.90
CA LEU A 35 9.82 1.53 -7.56
C LEU A 35 8.42 2.04 -7.25
N LEU A 36 8.27 2.75 -6.13
CA LEU A 36 7.04 3.44 -5.75
C LEU A 36 7.07 4.90 -6.24
N LEU A 37 5.95 5.37 -6.76
CA LEU A 37 5.70 6.80 -7.04
C LEU A 37 4.49 7.27 -6.22
N ASP A 38 4.58 8.43 -5.60
CA ASP A 38 3.40 9.14 -5.06
C ASP A 38 3.58 10.65 -5.25
N ARG A 39 2.47 11.33 -5.58
CA ARG A 39 2.46 12.80 -5.69
C ARG A 39 2.55 13.51 -4.35
N ARG A 40 2.26 12.81 -3.25
CA ARG A 40 2.28 13.35 -1.89
C ARG A 40 3.60 13.03 -1.22
N PRO A 41 4.05 13.88 -0.29
CA PRO A 41 5.14 13.53 0.59
C PRO A 41 4.71 12.39 1.54
N LEU A 42 5.65 11.54 1.95
CA LEU A 42 5.39 10.41 2.85
C LEU A 42 4.73 10.86 4.17
N ALA A 43 5.09 12.02 4.69
CA ALA A 43 4.50 12.61 5.89
C ALA A 43 2.97 12.85 5.76
N ALA A 44 2.48 13.14 4.56
CA ALA A 44 1.04 13.33 4.33
C ALA A 44 0.23 12.04 4.51
N LEU A 45 0.83 10.87 4.25
CA LEU A 45 0.19 9.57 4.49
C LEU A 45 0.04 9.30 5.99
N GLN A 46 1.00 9.73 6.78
CA GLN A 46 0.98 9.57 8.24
C GLN A 46 0.04 10.57 8.95
N ALA A 47 -0.43 11.60 8.26
CA ALA A 47 -1.40 12.57 8.78
C ALA A 47 -2.88 12.16 8.58
N ASP A 48 -3.16 11.07 7.87
CA ASP A 48 -4.52 10.62 7.56
C ASP A 48 -5.24 10.13 8.84
N PRO A 49 -6.39 10.73 9.22
CA PRO A 49 -7.08 10.40 10.46
C PRO A 49 -7.96 9.16 10.38
N ARG A 50 -8.14 8.57 9.19
CA ARG A 50 -9.05 7.43 8.97
C ARG A 50 -8.64 6.20 9.78
N ALA A 51 -9.63 5.38 10.14
CA ALA A 51 -9.43 4.03 10.63
C ALA A 51 -9.77 3.04 9.51
N LEU A 52 -9.06 1.94 9.48
CA LEU A 52 -9.25 0.83 8.55
C LEU A 52 -9.66 -0.41 9.32
N ALA A 53 -10.62 -1.16 8.78
CA ALA A 53 -10.89 -2.52 9.21
C ALA A 53 -10.12 -3.47 8.29
N LEU A 54 -9.19 -4.21 8.84
CA LEU A 54 -8.36 -5.19 8.14
C LEU A 54 -8.81 -6.60 8.48
N SER A 55 -8.84 -7.49 7.49
CA SER A 55 -9.14 -8.90 7.71
C SER A 55 -8.01 -9.62 8.46
N HIS A 56 -8.30 -10.80 8.98
CA HIS A 56 -7.27 -11.65 9.58
C HIS A 56 -6.14 -11.97 8.57
N GLY A 57 -6.47 -12.32 7.32
CA GLY A 57 -5.48 -12.57 6.28
C GLY A 57 -4.62 -11.35 5.92
N ALA A 58 -5.18 -10.12 5.99
CA ALA A 58 -4.38 -8.91 5.82
C ALA A 58 -3.35 -8.74 6.95
N ARG A 59 -3.71 -9.11 8.19
CA ARG A 59 -2.75 -9.13 9.31
C ARG A 59 -1.61 -10.12 9.03
N GLU A 60 -1.93 -11.35 8.62
CA GLU A 60 -0.92 -12.38 8.35
C GLU A 60 0.08 -11.92 7.28
N LEU A 61 -0.42 -11.30 6.19
CA LEU A 61 0.44 -10.72 5.15
C LEU A 61 1.35 -9.62 5.71
N LEU A 62 0.80 -8.70 6.51
CA LEU A 62 1.57 -7.60 7.10
C LEU A 62 2.59 -8.09 8.13
N GLU A 63 2.32 -9.19 8.84
CA GLU A 63 3.28 -9.85 9.72
C GLU A 63 4.44 -10.48 8.94
N GLN A 64 4.15 -11.13 7.79
CA GLN A 64 5.18 -11.71 6.92
C GLN A 64 6.18 -10.68 6.39
N ILE A 65 5.72 -9.46 6.13
CA ILE A 65 6.58 -8.34 5.70
C ILE A 65 7.04 -7.45 6.87
N ALA A 66 6.93 -7.93 8.11
CA ALA A 66 7.34 -7.23 9.33
C ALA A 66 6.72 -5.82 9.50
N SER A 67 5.52 -5.59 8.97
CA SER A 67 4.85 -4.27 8.94
C SER A 67 3.52 -4.24 9.70
N TRP A 68 3.26 -5.22 10.58
CA TRP A 68 2.04 -5.23 11.39
C TRP A 68 2.16 -4.31 12.62
N PRO A 69 1.29 -3.28 12.78
CA PRO A 69 1.33 -2.36 13.92
C PRO A 69 0.63 -2.95 15.14
N SER A 70 1.15 -4.02 15.73
CA SER A 70 0.51 -4.84 16.78
C SER A 70 0.01 -4.03 17.99
N ARG A 71 0.73 -2.97 18.39
CA ARG A 71 0.35 -2.13 19.54
C ARG A 71 -0.79 -1.16 19.24
N ALA A 72 -1.07 -0.91 17.95
CA ALA A 72 -2.09 0.03 17.50
C ALA A 72 -3.32 -0.67 16.91
N ALA A 73 -3.33 -2.01 16.87
CA ALA A 73 -4.40 -2.82 16.31
C ALA A 73 -5.39 -3.24 17.40
N THR A 74 -6.68 -2.97 17.17
CA THR A 74 -7.78 -3.41 18.03
C THR A 74 -8.49 -4.59 17.39
N PRO A 75 -8.60 -5.77 18.04
CA PRO A 75 -9.26 -6.94 17.46
C PRO A 75 -10.77 -6.73 17.31
N ILE A 76 -11.33 -7.29 16.24
CA ILE A 76 -12.75 -7.43 16.00
C ILE A 76 -13.12 -8.88 16.36
N GLU A 77 -13.79 -9.08 17.48
CA GLU A 77 -14.14 -10.40 17.99
C GLU A 77 -15.50 -10.87 17.47
N THR A 78 -16.44 -9.94 17.30
CA THR A 78 -17.81 -10.24 16.84
C THR A 78 -18.25 -9.22 15.80
N ILE A 79 -18.89 -9.69 14.74
CA ILE A 79 -19.51 -8.84 13.71
C ILE A 79 -21.01 -9.05 13.76
N HIS A 80 -21.76 -7.95 13.88
CA HIS A 80 -23.20 -7.94 13.80
C HIS A 80 -23.67 -7.37 12.46
N VAL A 81 -24.35 -8.19 11.69
CA VAL A 81 -24.95 -7.79 10.40
C VAL A 81 -26.46 -7.73 10.56
N SER A 82 -27.05 -6.57 10.27
CA SER A 82 -28.51 -6.37 10.25
C SER A 82 -28.89 -5.48 9.08
N GLN A 83 -30.08 -5.71 8.53
CA GLN A 83 -30.63 -4.84 7.50
C GLN A 83 -31.44 -3.73 8.16
N LYS A 84 -31.26 -2.49 7.73
CA LYS A 84 -32.09 -1.37 8.16
C LYS A 84 -33.54 -1.62 7.75
N ASP A 85 -34.48 -1.47 8.69
CA ASP A 85 -35.91 -1.69 8.51
C ASP A 85 -36.29 -3.13 8.06
N GLY A 86 -35.35 -4.09 8.19
CA GLY A 86 -35.55 -5.50 7.89
C GLY A 86 -35.69 -6.35 9.16
N PHE A 87 -36.23 -7.57 8.97
CA PHE A 87 -36.31 -8.58 10.04
C PHE A 87 -35.07 -9.50 10.00
N GLY A 88 -34.51 -9.74 11.19
CA GLY A 88 -33.40 -10.67 11.36
C GLY A 88 -32.04 -9.99 11.54
N ARG A 89 -31.16 -10.74 12.17
CA ARG A 89 -29.74 -10.36 12.38
C ARG A 89 -28.87 -11.59 12.28
N THR A 90 -27.65 -11.41 11.81
CA THR A 90 -26.60 -12.41 11.85
C THR A 90 -25.48 -11.93 12.76
N LEU A 91 -25.10 -12.79 13.71
CA LEU A 91 -23.89 -12.62 14.52
C LEU A 91 -22.84 -13.57 13.98
N ILE A 92 -21.63 -13.05 13.77
CA ILE A 92 -20.46 -13.82 13.36
C ILE A 92 -19.47 -13.66 14.49
N ASP A 93 -19.08 -14.74 15.15
CA ASP A 93 -18.13 -14.74 16.26
C ASP A 93 -16.82 -15.41 15.84
N ARG A 94 -15.71 -14.87 16.35
CA ARG A 94 -14.38 -15.44 16.07
C ARG A 94 -14.23 -16.91 16.50
N ALA A 95 -14.97 -17.31 17.52
CA ALA A 95 -14.95 -18.66 18.03
C ALA A 95 -15.51 -19.69 17.03
N ASP A 96 -16.48 -19.28 16.20
CA ASP A 96 -17.06 -20.14 15.15
C ASP A 96 -16.01 -20.56 14.11
N TYR A 97 -14.96 -19.75 13.95
CA TYR A 97 -13.87 -19.96 12.99
C TYR A 97 -12.54 -20.36 13.66
N GLN A 98 -12.51 -20.46 14.98
CA GLN A 98 -11.29 -20.75 15.76
C GLN A 98 -10.16 -19.73 15.47
N LEU A 99 -10.52 -18.47 15.20
CA LEU A 99 -9.59 -17.39 14.93
C LEU A 99 -9.32 -16.55 16.19
N PRO A 100 -8.14 -15.94 16.31
CA PRO A 100 -7.86 -14.99 17.39
C PRO A 100 -8.70 -13.71 17.27
N ALA A 101 -9.09 -13.34 16.06
CA ALA A 101 -10.02 -12.25 15.72
C ALA A 101 -10.54 -12.42 14.30
N LEU A 102 -11.72 -11.90 13.99
CA LEU A 102 -12.28 -11.85 12.63
C LEU A 102 -11.55 -10.81 11.76
N GLY A 103 -10.99 -9.81 12.40
CA GLY A 103 -10.24 -8.73 11.78
C GLY A 103 -9.74 -7.77 12.84
N TYR A 104 -9.24 -6.61 12.39
CA TYR A 104 -8.63 -5.62 13.28
C TYR A 104 -8.94 -4.21 12.79
N VAL A 105 -9.23 -3.29 13.72
CA VAL A 105 -9.28 -1.87 13.43
C VAL A 105 -7.92 -1.27 13.70
N VAL A 106 -7.36 -0.56 12.70
CA VAL A 106 -6.06 0.11 12.76
C VAL A 106 -6.22 1.52 12.22
N ARG A 107 -5.59 2.51 12.84
CA ARG A 107 -5.54 3.86 12.26
C ARG A 107 -4.65 3.86 11.04
N TYR A 108 -5.10 4.53 9.98
CA TYR A 108 -4.34 4.63 8.73
C TYR A 108 -2.90 5.08 8.94
N ARG A 109 -2.70 6.11 9.78
CA ARG A 109 -1.38 6.65 10.09
C ARG A 109 -0.42 5.62 10.73
N ASP A 110 -0.96 4.75 11.60
CA ASP A 110 -0.15 3.76 12.32
C ASP A 110 0.27 2.63 11.38
N LEU A 111 -0.62 2.22 10.47
CA LEU A 111 -0.30 1.28 9.40
C LEU A 111 0.70 1.88 8.40
N ALA A 112 0.48 3.11 7.95
CA ALA A 112 1.38 3.80 7.03
C ALA A 112 2.79 3.98 7.63
N ALA A 113 2.87 4.30 8.94
CA ALA A 113 4.14 4.42 9.65
C ALA A 113 4.87 3.07 9.74
N ALA A 114 4.15 1.99 10.07
CA ALA A 114 4.73 0.65 10.15
C ALA A 114 5.28 0.16 8.79
N LEU A 115 4.54 0.42 7.71
CA LEU A 115 4.98 0.10 6.34
C LEU A 115 6.17 0.96 5.92
N ALA A 116 6.11 2.27 6.16
CA ALA A 116 7.16 3.20 5.77
C ALA A 116 8.51 2.93 6.49
N ALA A 117 8.46 2.40 7.70
CA ALA A 117 9.67 2.07 8.47
C ALA A 117 10.56 0.99 7.80
N ASN A 118 10.00 0.21 6.87
CA ASN A 118 10.71 -0.84 6.14
C ASN A 118 11.11 -0.43 4.71
N LEU A 119 10.87 0.83 4.31
CA LEU A 119 11.31 1.34 3.01
C LEU A 119 12.81 1.63 3.01
N THR A 120 13.45 1.33 1.88
CA THR A 120 14.81 1.81 1.60
C THR A 120 14.76 3.21 0.97
N ALA A 121 15.87 3.96 1.04
CA ALA A 121 15.92 5.35 0.57
C ALA A 121 15.54 5.50 -0.92
N ASP A 122 15.88 4.49 -1.73
CA ASP A 122 15.70 4.55 -3.19
C ASP A 122 14.40 3.89 -3.68
N SER A 123 13.56 3.40 -2.77
CA SER A 123 12.35 2.66 -3.13
C SER A 123 11.12 3.53 -3.41
N LEU A 124 11.16 4.81 -3.03
CA LEU A 124 10.04 5.73 -3.18
C LEU A 124 10.49 7.07 -3.77
N LEU A 125 9.90 7.46 -4.89
CA LEU A 125 9.90 8.84 -5.38
C LEU A 125 8.61 9.52 -4.90
N ALA A 126 8.68 10.19 -3.76
CA ALA A 126 7.61 11.05 -3.27
C ALA A 126 7.60 12.40 -4.02
N GLU A 127 6.46 13.10 -3.97
CA GLU A 127 6.26 14.38 -4.65
C GLU A 127 6.53 14.30 -6.18
N ALA A 128 6.19 13.14 -6.77
CA ALA A 128 6.32 12.87 -8.19
C ALA A 128 4.97 13.00 -8.90
N ASP A 129 4.81 14.00 -9.74
CA ASP A 129 3.62 14.18 -10.56
C ASP A 129 3.74 13.37 -11.85
N ILE A 130 2.80 12.47 -12.10
CA ILE A 130 2.72 11.73 -13.36
C ILE A 130 2.14 12.63 -14.43
N LEU A 131 2.87 12.78 -15.53
CA LEU A 131 2.50 13.62 -16.66
C LEU A 131 1.86 12.82 -17.78
N HIS A 132 2.39 11.62 -18.07
CA HIS A 132 1.94 10.77 -19.16
C HIS A 132 2.29 9.32 -18.92
N ILE A 133 1.42 8.42 -19.37
CA ILE A 133 1.63 6.97 -19.35
C ILE A 133 1.34 6.45 -20.77
N ALA A 134 2.27 5.69 -21.34
CA ALA A 134 2.12 5.05 -22.63
C ALA A 134 2.62 3.61 -22.56
N GLY A 135 1.78 2.65 -22.95
CA GLY A 135 2.15 1.22 -23.07
C GLY A 135 2.44 0.84 -24.51
N ASP A 136 3.31 -0.15 -24.68
CA ASP A 136 3.58 -0.86 -25.93
C ASP A 136 3.75 -2.37 -25.63
N ASP A 137 4.09 -3.17 -26.64
CA ASP A 137 4.25 -4.64 -26.50
C ASP A 137 5.40 -5.03 -25.56
N ASP A 138 6.36 -4.12 -25.32
CA ASP A 138 7.57 -4.38 -24.54
C ASP A 138 7.51 -3.78 -23.11
N GLY A 139 6.42 -3.07 -22.74
CA GLY A 139 6.23 -2.50 -21.42
C GLY A 139 5.54 -1.15 -21.39
N THR A 140 5.72 -0.42 -20.29
CA THR A 140 5.08 0.87 -20.07
C THR A 140 6.10 1.96 -19.80
N THR A 141 5.94 3.09 -20.46
CA THR A 141 6.74 4.30 -20.27
C THR A 141 5.92 5.32 -19.47
N VAL A 142 6.49 5.80 -18.37
CA VAL A 142 5.87 6.80 -17.49
C VAL A 142 6.73 8.06 -17.49
N SER A 143 6.17 9.18 -17.94
CA SER A 143 6.79 10.49 -17.81
C SER A 143 6.28 11.14 -16.53
N LEU A 144 7.19 11.63 -15.71
CA LEU A 144 6.89 12.22 -14.41
C LEU A 144 7.70 13.50 -14.18
N ARG A 145 7.20 14.36 -13.28
CA ARG A 145 7.94 15.52 -12.77
C ARG A 145 8.29 15.28 -11.32
N HIS A 146 9.57 15.33 -11.00
CA HIS A 146 10.08 15.18 -9.64
C HIS A 146 11.21 16.21 -9.41
N ALA A 147 11.20 16.88 -8.27
CA ALA A 147 12.17 17.95 -7.94
C ALA A 147 12.32 19.02 -9.04
N GLY A 148 11.23 19.40 -9.70
CA GLY A 148 11.21 20.39 -10.80
C GLY A 148 11.75 19.88 -12.14
N GLN A 149 12.22 18.65 -12.24
CA GLN A 149 12.73 18.06 -13.48
C GLN A 149 11.75 17.05 -14.05
N VAL A 150 11.65 17.02 -15.37
CA VAL A 150 10.90 15.95 -16.09
C VAL A 150 11.83 14.76 -16.30
N ARG A 151 11.37 13.59 -15.88
CA ARG A 151 12.06 12.31 -16.05
C ARG A 151 11.15 11.31 -16.77
N THR A 152 11.75 10.30 -17.35
CA THR A 152 11.03 9.19 -17.98
C THR A 152 11.52 7.89 -17.38
N THR A 153 10.58 7.06 -16.95
CA THR A 153 10.86 5.72 -16.41
C THR A 153 10.15 4.70 -17.29
N ARG A 154 10.84 3.62 -17.67
CA ARG A 154 10.23 2.48 -18.37
C ARG A 154 10.14 1.29 -17.43
N CYS A 155 9.00 0.59 -17.44
CA CYS A 155 8.77 -0.59 -16.63
C CYS A 155 8.16 -1.72 -17.47
N LYS A 156 8.37 -2.96 -17.04
CA LYS A 156 7.73 -4.14 -17.63
C LYS A 156 6.30 -4.29 -17.14
N LEU A 157 6.05 -3.90 -15.88
CA LEU A 157 4.74 -3.96 -15.23
C LEU A 157 4.45 -2.64 -14.51
N LEU A 158 3.22 -2.13 -14.71
CA LEU A 158 2.68 -0.95 -14.04
C LEU A 158 1.45 -1.34 -13.21
#